data_273c5ec223af466b9f53e7ed02c1def5
#
_entry.id   273c5ec223af466b9f53e7ed02c1def5
#
_cell.length_a   1.000
_cell.length_b   1.000
_cell.length_c   1.000
_cell.angle_alpha   90.00
_cell.angle_beta   90.00
_cell.angle_gamma   90.00
#
_symmetry.space_group_name_H-M   'P 1'
#
loop_
_entity.id
_entity.type
_entity.pdbx_description
1 polymer ?
#
loop_
_entity_poly.entity_id
_entity_poly.type
_entity_poly.pdbx_seq_one_letter_code
_entity_poly.pdbx_strand_id
1 'polypeptide(L)'
;TTHKQNWFTKLTAARPNNATPLRGALTRMGRLFGGRLNGASLNGSTVVDPMQYSCQQNFTLLSTDGYWNERSSPSPAKQLDGTTDIGDADGSLPRPLLDGTNTSNTLADVAAYYYETDLRPTGSSYCTSSTGGDLCTNNVPVGGGDQATHQHMTTFTLGLGVSGYMLFDENYRTATSGDFFDVANGTPANPTNGVCT
;
A
#
# COMPACT_ATOMS: atom_id res chain seq x y z
N THR A 1 -1.31 5.63 -31.38
CA THR A 1 -2.76 5.55 -31.19
C THR A 1 -3.23 6.66 -30.25
N THR A 2 -4.47 7.11 -30.41
CA THR A 2 -5.07 8.25 -29.68
C THR A 2 -4.95 8.10 -28.14
N HIS A 3 -5.15 6.89 -27.60
CA HIS A 3 -5.04 6.65 -26.17
C HIS A 3 -3.64 6.95 -25.63
N LYS A 4 -2.60 6.45 -26.30
CA LYS A 4 -1.20 6.70 -25.92
C LYS A 4 -0.85 8.18 -26.00
N GLN A 5 -1.30 8.88 -27.05
CA GLN A 5 -1.10 10.31 -27.20
C GLN A 5 -1.78 11.10 -26.09
N ASN A 6 -3.03 10.77 -25.76
CA ASN A 6 -3.77 11.40 -24.67
C ASN A 6 -3.07 11.19 -23.31
N TRP A 7 -2.52 10.00 -23.06
CA TRP A 7 -1.76 9.71 -21.86
C TRP A 7 -0.51 10.60 -21.76
N PHE A 8 0.30 10.65 -22.84
CA PHE A 8 1.49 11.51 -22.87
C PHE A 8 1.12 13.00 -22.73
N THR A 9 0.07 13.46 -23.39
CA THR A 9 -0.38 14.84 -23.26
C THR A 9 -0.75 15.19 -21.82
N LYS A 10 -1.47 14.31 -21.12
CA LYS A 10 -1.80 14.51 -19.70
C LYS A 10 -0.57 14.48 -18.81
N LEU A 11 0.35 13.55 -19.04
CA LEU A 11 1.58 13.44 -18.26
C LEU A 11 2.45 14.68 -18.42
N THR A 12 2.68 15.14 -19.64
CA THR A 12 3.54 16.31 -19.92
C THR A 12 2.88 17.64 -19.52
N ALA A 13 1.55 17.68 -19.42
CA ALA A 13 0.80 18.84 -18.94
C ALA A 13 0.73 18.92 -17.41
N ALA A 14 1.07 17.83 -16.71
CA ALA A 14 1.07 17.82 -15.25
C ALA A 14 2.07 18.86 -14.70
N ARG A 15 1.61 19.64 -13.73
CA ARG A 15 2.43 20.63 -13.02
C ARG A 15 2.46 20.29 -11.55
N PRO A 16 3.61 20.00 -10.96
CA PRO A 16 3.74 19.80 -9.52
C PRO A 16 3.53 21.14 -8.82
N ASN A 17 2.47 21.26 -8.06
CA ASN A 17 2.12 22.52 -7.35
C ASN A 17 1.50 22.30 -5.96
N ASN A 18 1.53 21.07 -5.46
CA ASN A 18 0.90 20.71 -4.19
C ASN A 18 1.82 19.84 -3.33
N ALA A 19 1.31 19.52 -2.13
CA ALA A 19 1.92 18.59 -1.20
C ALA A 19 2.13 17.19 -1.81
N THR A 20 2.91 16.37 -1.14
CA THR A 20 3.17 14.96 -1.47
C THR A 20 2.28 14.07 -0.57
N PRO A 21 1.02 13.79 -0.97
CA PRO A 21 0.00 13.16 -0.12
C PRO A 21 0.08 11.63 -0.17
N LEU A 22 1.20 11.04 0.28
CA LEU A 22 1.46 9.59 0.14
C LEU A 22 0.48 8.74 0.95
N ARG A 23 0.20 9.10 2.21
CA ARG A 23 -0.72 8.35 3.07
C ARG A 23 -2.14 8.37 2.53
N GLY A 24 -2.62 9.56 2.14
CA GLY A 24 -3.94 9.70 1.54
C GLY A 24 -4.06 9.01 0.18
N ALA A 25 -2.99 9.02 -0.62
CA ALA A 25 -2.95 8.30 -1.89
C ALA A 25 -3.02 6.79 -1.67
N LEU A 26 -2.20 6.24 -0.76
CA LEU A 26 -2.19 4.81 -0.45
C LEU A 26 -3.54 4.35 0.15
N THR A 27 -4.10 5.13 1.09
CA THR A 27 -5.45 4.90 1.64
C THR A 27 -6.50 4.85 0.54
N ARG A 28 -6.43 5.77 -0.42
CA ARG A 28 -7.38 5.80 -1.53
C ARG A 28 -7.27 4.57 -2.41
N MET A 29 -6.07 4.04 -2.64
CA MET A 29 -5.87 2.79 -3.38
C MET A 29 -6.47 1.60 -2.65
N GLY A 30 -6.24 1.44 -1.35
CA GLY A 30 -6.87 0.37 -0.57
C GLY A 30 -8.40 0.44 -0.59
N ARG A 31 -8.96 1.64 -0.46
CA ARG A 31 -10.42 1.85 -0.57
C ARG A 31 -10.95 1.59 -1.98
N LEU A 32 -10.15 1.85 -3.02
CA LEU A 32 -10.50 1.50 -4.40
C LEU A 32 -10.64 -0.01 -4.57
N PHE A 33 -9.65 -0.79 -4.14
CA PHE A 33 -9.71 -2.26 -4.18
C PHE A 33 -10.81 -2.82 -3.28
N GLY A 34 -11.11 -2.15 -2.16
CA GLY A 34 -12.27 -2.46 -1.32
C GLY A 34 -13.63 -2.10 -1.92
N GLY A 35 -13.71 -1.53 -3.13
CA GLY A 35 -14.95 -1.12 -3.79
C GLY A 35 -15.59 0.15 -3.25
N ARG A 36 -14.96 0.80 -2.25
CA ARG A 36 -15.54 1.95 -1.54
C ARG A 36 -15.58 3.23 -2.37
N LEU A 37 -14.91 3.26 -3.51
CA LEU A 37 -14.87 4.40 -4.42
C LEU A 37 -15.64 4.17 -5.71
N ASN A 38 -16.26 3.01 -5.90
CA ASN A 38 -17.03 2.72 -7.10
C ASN A 38 -18.17 3.74 -7.28
N GLY A 39 -18.29 4.32 -8.47
CA GLY A 39 -19.24 5.37 -8.77
C GLY A 39 -18.87 6.78 -8.29
N ALA A 40 -17.80 6.94 -7.51
CA ALA A 40 -17.34 8.25 -7.07
C ALA A 40 -16.81 9.08 -8.26
N SER A 41 -16.96 10.38 -8.20
CA SER A 41 -16.35 11.29 -9.18
C SER A 41 -14.93 11.67 -8.75
N LEU A 42 -13.96 11.44 -9.61
CA LEU A 42 -12.58 11.83 -9.42
C LEU A 42 -12.09 12.64 -10.63
N ASN A 43 -11.81 13.91 -10.43
CA ASN A 43 -11.38 14.83 -11.50
C ASN A 43 -12.29 14.77 -12.75
N GLY A 44 -13.60 14.73 -12.54
CA GLY A 44 -14.59 14.68 -13.62
C GLY A 44 -14.79 13.32 -14.28
N SER A 45 -14.11 12.28 -13.79
CA SER A 45 -14.29 10.92 -14.26
C SER A 45 -14.92 10.04 -13.18
N THR A 46 -15.82 9.16 -13.56
CA THR A 46 -16.41 8.18 -12.65
C THR A 46 -15.40 7.06 -12.38
N VAL A 47 -15.18 6.77 -11.11
CA VAL A 47 -14.33 5.65 -10.67
C VAL A 47 -15.10 4.35 -10.92
N VAL A 48 -14.44 3.41 -11.59
CA VAL A 48 -14.97 2.06 -11.83
C VAL A 48 -14.20 1.10 -10.95
N ASP A 49 -14.91 0.17 -10.31
CA ASP A 49 -14.29 -0.87 -9.49
C ASP A 49 -13.36 -1.74 -10.34
N PRO A 50 -12.06 -1.83 -10.02
CA PRO A 50 -11.10 -2.62 -10.79
C PRO A 50 -11.18 -4.12 -10.51
N MET A 51 -11.87 -4.52 -9.44
CA MET A 51 -12.00 -5.92 -9.04
C MET A 51 -13.03 -6.65 -9.89
N GLN A 52 -12.62 -7.76 -10.49
CA GLN A 52 -13.48 -8.59 -11.34
C GLN A 52 -13.64 -10.02 -10.80
N TYR A 53 -12.66 -10.54 -10.06
CA TYR A 53 -12.60 -11.91 -9.55
C TYR A 53 -12.11 -11.95 -8.12
N SER A 54 -12.61 -12.88 -7.34
CA SER A 54 -12.23 -13.09 -5.93
C SER A 54 -10.77 -13.54 -5.76
N CYS A 55 -10.20 -14.22 -6.75
CA CYS A 55 -8.79 -14.64 -6.75
C CYS A 55 -7.81 -13.56 -7.26
N GLN A 56 -8.30 -12.35 -7.53
CA GLN A 56 -7.46 -11.28 -8.06
C GLN A 56 -6.49 -10.77 -6.99
N GLN A 57 -5.21 -10.75 -7.31
CA GLN A 57 -4.19 -10.10 -6.50
C GLN A 57 -4.15 -8.60 -6.82
N ASN A 58 -4.02 -7.77 -5.79
CA ASN A 58 -4.00 -6.32 -5.93
C ASN A 58 -2.68 -5.76 -5.43
N PHE A 59 -2.00 -5.03 -6.29
CA PHE A 59 -0.69 -4.46 -6.02
C PHE A 59 -0.72 -2.95 -6.16
N THR A 60 -0.02 -2.27 -5.26
CA THR A 60 0.24 -0.84 -5.35
C THR A 60 1.74 -0.60 -5.34
N LEU A 61 2.24 0.13 -6.32
CA LEU A 61 3.61 0.63 -6.34
C LEU A 61 3.60 2.10 -5.94
N LEU A 62 4.12 2.39 -4.75
CA LEU A 62 4.28 3.73 -4.23
C LEU A 62 5.66 4.26 -4.60
N SER A 63 5.72 5.24 -5.50
CA SER A 63 6.96 5.86 -5.94
C SER A 63 7.04 7.31 -5.44
N THR A 64 8.17 7.69 -4.87
CA THR A 64 8.44 9.04 -4.37
C THR A 64 9.92 9.38 -4.52
N ASP A 65 10.20 10.67 -4.68
CA ASP A 65 11.55 11.26 -4.69
C ASP A 65 11.92 11.92 -3.36
N GLY A 66 11.11 11.74 -2.32
CA GLY A 66 11.35 12.35 -1.02
C GLY A 66 10.28 12.04 0.02
N TYR A 67 10.26 12.87 1.06
CA TYR A 67 9.35 12.74 2.18
C TYR A 67 7.94 13.22 1.82
N TRP A 68 6.95 12.62 2.47
CA TRP A 68 5.57 13.08 2.42
C TRP A 68 5.39 14.34 3.31
N ASN A 69 4.46 15.22 2.93
CA ASN A 69 4.19 16.48 3.62
C ASN A 69 2.69 16.76 3.75
N GLU A 70 1.91 15.73 4.03
CA GLU A 70 0.48 15.84 4.29
C GLU A 70 0.21 16.42 5.69
N ARG A 71 -1.00 16.97 5.84
CA ARG A 71 -1.50 17.37 7.15
C ARG A 71 -1.66 16.15 8.06
N SER A 72 -1.31 16.32 9.34
CA SER A 72 -1.51 15.29 10.36
C SER A 72 -2.94 15.28 10.93
N SER A 73 -3.68 16.38 10.81
CA SER A 73 -5.04 16.49 11.34
C SER A 73 -5.95 17.27 10.34
N PRO A 74 -7.12 16.69 9.94
CA PRO A 74 -7.47 15.30 10.18
C PRO A 74 -6.51 14.34 9.46
N SER A 75 -6.26 13.19 10.05
CA SER A 75 -5.38 12.18 9.44
C SER A 75 -5.91 11.74 8.08
N PRO A 76 -5.07 11.65 7.04
CA PRO A 76 -5.49 11.09 5.75
C PRO A 76 -5.45 9.55 5.72
N ALA A 77 -4.83 8.92 6.74
CA ALA A 77 -4.78 7.47 6.91
C ALA A 77 -6.11 6.96 7.48
N LYS A 78 -7.00 6.49 6.60
CA LYS A 78 -8.35 6.06 6.96
C LYS A 78 -8.57 4.58 6.65
N GLN A 79 -9.39 3.94 7.47
CA GLN A 79 -9.89 2.61 7.23
C GLN A 79 -10.82 2.55 6.00
N LEU A 80 -11.34 1.37 5.68
CA LEU A 80 -12.23 1.16 4.53
C LEU A 80 -13.46 2.07 4.54
N ASP A 81 -13.98 2.43 5.71
CA ASP A 81 -15.12 3.34 5.86
C ASP A 81 -14.82 4.78 5.41
N GLY A 82 -13.54 5.17 5.38
CA GLY A 82 -13.07 6.50 4.99
C GLY A 82 -13.22 7.57 6.06
N THR A 83 -13.59 7.20 7.27
CA THR A 83 -13.82 8.09 8.41
C THR A 83 -12.97 7.74 9.63
N THR A 84 -12.86 6.48 9.95
CA THR A 84 -12.07 5.98 11.08
C THR A 84 -10.58 6.02 10.74
N ASP A 85 -9.77 6.55 11.66
CA ASP A 85 -8.31 6.52 11.53
C ASP A 85 -7.78 5.08 11.65
N ILE A 86 -6.74 4.76 10.91
CA ILE A 86 -6.13 3.42 10.92
C ILE A 86 -5.52 3.12 12.30
N GLY A 87 -4.88 4.10 12.91
CA GLY A 87 -4.17 3.91 14.18
C GLY A 87 -2.78 3.33 13.98
N ASP A 88 -2.29 2.57 14.94
CA ASP A 88 -1.03 1.84 14.94
C ASP A 88 -1.32 0.40 14.47
N ALA A 89 -1.43 0.22 13.16
CA ALA A 89 -1.84 -1.06 12.56
C ALA A 89 -0.66 -2.03 12.40
N ASP A 90 0.55 -1.54 12.31
CA ASP A 90 1.75 -2.35 12.19
C ASP A 90 2.37 -2.74 13.56
N GLY A 91 1.90 -2.16 14.66
CA GLY A 91 2.47 -2.30 16.01
C GLY A 91 2.56 -3.73 16.55
N SER A 92 1.81 -4.69 15.98
CA SER A 92 1.88 -6.11 16.31
C SER A 92 2.56 -6.97 15.25
N LEU A 93 3.00 -6.39 14.13
CA LEU A 93 3.61 -7.13 13.04
C LEU A 93 5.09 -7.43 13.33
N PRO A 94 5.60 -8.54 12.79
CA PRO A 94 7.03 -8.82 12.88
C PRO A 94 7.84 -7.85 12.02
N ARG A 95 9.07 -7.60 12.40
CA ARG A 95 10.01 -6.87 11.53
C ARG A 95 10.26 -7.66 10.24
N PRO A 96 10.50 -7.03 9.11
CA PRO A 96 10.66 -5.57 8.89
C PRO A 96 9.35 -4.81 8.61
N LEU A 97 8.20 -5.38 8.89
CA LEU A 97 6.89 -4.77 8.62
C LEU A 97 6.51 -3.71 9.68
N LEU A 98 7.08 -3.82 10.88
CA LEU A 98 6.95 -2.85 11.96
C LEU A 98 7.84 -1.61 11.68
N ASP A 99 7.30 -0.41 11.77
CA ASP A 99 8.07 0.83 11.56
C ASP A 99 8.99 1.22 12.75
N GLY A 100 8.97 0.44 13.81
CA GLY A 100 9.85 0.60 14.98
C GLY A 100 9.44 1.72 15.92
N THR A 101 8.32 2.37 15.69
CA THR A 101 7.76 3.42 16.54
C THR A 101 6.29 3.11 16.86
N ASN A 102 5.79 3.60 18.00
CA ASN A 102 4.35 3.53 18.31
C ASN A 102 3.62 4.76 17.71
N THR A 103 4.00 5.17 16.52
CA THR A 103 3.43 6.34 15.85
C THR A 103 2.28 5.90 14.98
N SER A 104 1.07 6.26 15.34
CA SER A 104 -0.14 5.92 14.57
C SER A 104 -0.26 6.68 13.26
N ASN A 105 -0.91 6.04 12.29
CA ASN A 105 -1.27 6.62 10.99
C ASN A 105 -0.05 6.95 10.11
N THR A 106 0.99 6.14 10.16
CA THR A 106 2.16 6.21 9.27
C THR A 106 1.86 5.57 7.91
N LEU A 107 2.82 5.59 7.00
CA LEU A 107 2.71 4.84 5.74
C LEU A 107 2.76 3.33 5.98
N ALA A 108 3.53 2.88 6.98
CA ALA A 108 3.61 1.47 7.38
C ALA A 108 2.24 0.99 7.89
N ASP A 109 1.59 1.78 8.75
CA ASP A 109 0.22 1.47 9.22
C ASP A 109 -0.78 1.35 8.08
N VAL A 110 -0.73 2.26 7.10
CA VAL A 110 -1.64 2.19 5.95
C VAL A 110 -1.38 0.94 5.13
N ALA A 111 -0.12 0.60 4.88
CA ALA A 111 0.23 -0.61 4.15
C ALA A 111 -0.19 -1.87 4.91
N ALA A 112 0.10 -1.94 6.21
CA ALA A 112 -0.27 -3.04 7.10
C ALA A 112 -1.79 -3.24 7.15
N TYR A 113 -2.54 -2.18 7.40
CA TYR A 113 -4.00 -2.25 7.48
C TYR A 113 -4.63 -2.83 6.21
N TYR A 114 -4.23 -2.35 5.02
CA TYR A 114 -4.81 -2.81 3.76
C TYR A 114 -4.27 -4.15 3.27
N TYR A 115 -3.23 -4.68 3.90
CA TYR A 115 -2.78 -6.05 3.72
C TYR A 115 -3.50 -7.03 4.65
N GLU A 116 -3.61 -6.70 5.95
CA GLU A 116 -4.19 -7.57 6.96
C GLU A 116 -5.73 -7.59 6.95
N THR A 117 -6.35 -6.53 6.42
CA THR A 117 -7.81 -6.40 6.39
C THR A 117 -8.39 -7.07 5.15
N ASP A 118 -9.41 -7.92 5.35
CA ASP A 118 -10.23 -8.39 4.24
C ASP A 118 -10.98 -7.22 3.60
N LEU A 119 -10.59 -6.85 2.39
CA LEU A 119 -11.15 -5.71 1.68
C LEU A 119 -12.57 -5.98 1.17
N ARG A 120 -12.95 -7.26 1.04
CA ARG A 120 -14.23 -7.73 0.51
C ARG A 120 -14.85 -8.81 1.40
N PRO A 121 -15.13 -8.50 2.68
CA PRO A 121 -15.61 -9.52 3.60
C PRO A 121 -16.95 -10.09 3.13
N THR A 122 -17.11 -11.39 3.31
CA THR A 122 -18.33 -12.13 2.96
C THR A 122 -19.56 -11.48 3.58
N GLY A 123 -20.62 -11.33 2.79
CA GLY A 123 -21.86 -10.68 3.21
C GLY A 123 -21.86 -9.15 3.11
N SER A 124 -20.76 -8.55 2.68
CA SER A 124 -20.73 -7.11 2.39
C SER A 124 -21.48 -6.78 1.09
N SER A 125 -21.88 -5.53 0.94
CA SER A 125 -22.48 -5.01 -0.31
C SER A 125 -21.50 -4.91 -1.49
N TYR A 126 -20.23 -5.28 -1.29
CA TYR A 126 -19.15 -5.17 -2.27
C TYR A 126 -18.72 -6.52 -2.84
N CYS A 127 -19.59 -7.55 -2.70
CA CYS A 127 -19.27 -8.92 -3.11
C CYS A 127 -19.52 -9.24 -4.59
N THR A 128 -20.12 -8.31 -5.34
CA THR A 128 -20.47 -8.58 -6.75
C THR A 128 -19.70 -7.62 -7.65
N SER A 129 -18.97 -8.18 -8.61
CA SER A 129 -18.27 -7.40 -9.64
C SER A 129 -19.24 -6.76 -10.63
N SER A 130 -18.76 -5.81 -11.44
CA SER A 130 -19.55 -5.20 -12.52
C SER A 130 -20.03 -6.21 -13.57
N THR A 131 -19.40 -7.37 -13.65
CA THR A 131 -19.77 -8.50 -14.55
C THR A 131 -20.60 -9.57 -13.85
N GLY A 132 -20.98 -9.38 -12.58
CA GLY A 132 -21.78 -10.33 -11.80
C GLY A 132 -20.97 -11.44 -11.11
N GLY A 133 -19.63 -11.40 -11.20
CA GLY A 133 -18.76 -12.37 -10.52
C GLY A 133 -18.65 -12.13 -9.02
N ASP A 134 -18.40 -13.23 -8.26
CA ASP A 134 -18.12 -13.16 -6.84
C ASP A 134 -16.76 -12.50 -6.55
N LEU A 135 -16.72 -11.61 -5.55
CA LEU A 135 -15.52 -10.92 -5.08
C LEU A 135 -15.16 -11.20 -3.62
N CYS A 136 -15.98 -11.95 -2.89
CA CYS A 136 -15.83 -12.11 -1.44
C CYS A 136 -15.33 -13.50 -1.01
N THR A 137 -15.18 -14.45 -1.92
CA THR A 137 -14.57 -15.74 -1.57
C THR A 137 -13.08 -15.57 -1.33
N ASN A 138 -12.58 -16.01 -0.17
CA ASN A 138 -11.17 -15.93 0.22
C ASN A 138 -10.34 -17.01 -0.49
N ASN A 139 -9.98 -16.75 -1.74
CA ASN A 139 -9.25 -17.66 -2.61
C ASN A 139 -8.14 -16.96 -3.40
N VAL A 140 -7.62 -15.86 -2.89
CA VAL A 140 -6.42 -15.21 -3.44
C VAL A 140 -5.26 -16.20 -3.36
N PRO A 141 -4.53 -16.43 -4.47
CA PRO A 141 -3.41 -17.37 -4.48
C PRO A 141 -2.28 -16.92 -3.56
N VAL A 142 -1.84 -17.83 -2.70
CA VAL A 142 -0.70 -17.60 -1.81
C VAL A 142 0.62 -17.89 -2.52
N GLY A 143 1.67 -17.18 -2.18
CA GLY A 143 3.00 -17.41 -2.76
C GLY A 143 4.02 -16.34 -2.41
N GLY A 144 5.30 -16.68 -2.57
CA GLY A 144 6.38 -15.70 -2.42
C GLY A 144 6.53 -15.03 -1.06
N GLY A 145 5.91 -15.53 -0.01
CA GLY A 145 5.86 -14.92 1.32
C GLY A 145 4.51 -14.25 1.63
N ASP A 146 3.65 -14.05 0.63
CA ASP A 146 2.27 -13.65 0.81
C ASP A 146 1.42 -14.87 1.15
N GLN A 147 0.81 -14.89 2.33
CA GLN A 147 -0.01 -15.99 2.83
C GLN A 147 -1.48 -15.62 3.00
N ALA A 148 -1.85 -14.39 2.65
CA ALA A 148 -3.21 -13.91 2.77
C ALA A 148 -4.10 -14.46 1.65
N THR A 149 -5.15 -15.18 2.01
CA THR A 149 -6.14 -15.71 1.05
C THR A 149 -7.33 -14.78 0.84
N HIS A 150 -7.54 -13.81 1.74
CA HIS A 150 -8.55 -12.77 1.60
C HIS A 150 -8.12 -11.70 0.58
N GLN A 151 -9.05 -10.91 0.09
CA GLN A 151 -8.73 -9.78 -0.77
C GLN A 151 -8.00 -8.71 0.04
N HIS A 152 -6.77 -8.42 -0.36
CA HIS A 152 -5.87 -7.47 0.29
C HIS A 152 -5.12 -6.64 -0.75
N MET A 153 -4.36 -5.66 -0.28
CA MET A 153 -3.50 -4.84 -1.12
C MET A 153 -2.05 -4.99 -0.69
N THR A 154 -1.22 -5.59 -1.56
CA THR A 154 0.23 -5.64 -1.36
C THR A 154 0.88 -4.34 -1.84
N THR A 155 1.64 -3.69 -0.95
CA THR A 155 2.30 -2.42 -1.25
C THR A 155 3.78 -2.63 -1.52
N PHE A 156 4.23 -2.16 -2.68
CA PHE A 156 5.66 -2.03 -3.02
C PHE A 156 6.05 -0.57 -3.00
N THR A 157 7.28 -0.29 -2.62
CA THR A 157 7.83 1.08 -2.59
C THR A 157 9.02 1.21 -3.52
N LEU A 158 9.11 2.38 -4.17
CA LEU A 158 10.26 2.76 -4.99
C LEU A 158 10.66 4.19 -4.63
N GLY A 159 11.74 4.31 -3.85
CA GLY A 159 12.35 5.60 -3.55
C GLY A 159 13.28 6.04 -4.68
N LEU A 160 13.12 7.27 -5.15
CA LEU A 160 13.97 7.89 -6.15
C LEU A 160 14.83 8.97 -5.47
N GLY A 161 16.13 8.98 -5.74
CA GLY A 161 17.04 9.99 -5.16
C GLY A 161 17.35 9.80 -3.67
N VAL A 162 16.88 8.73 -3.07
CA VAL A 162 17.24 8.33 -1.71
C VAL A 162 18.35 7.29 -1.80
N SER A 163 19.50 7.57 -1.18
CA SER A 163 20.56 6.59 -1.10
C SER A 163 20.18 5.50 -0.12
N GLY A 164 20.00 4.28 -0.62
CA GLY A 164 19.85 3.09 0.22
C GLY A 164 21.22 2.66 0.73
N TYR A 165 21.30 2.30 1.99
CA TYR A 165 22.54 1.80 2.61
C TYR A 165 22.54 0.27 2.76
N MET A 166 21.37 -0.37 2.58
CA MET A 166 21.28 -1.83 2.68
C MET A 166 21.98 -2.50 1.50
N LEU A 167 22.88 -3.42 1.81
CA LEU A 167 23.52 -4.28 0.83
C LEU A 167 22.58 -5.42 0.46
N PHE A 168 22.23 -5.51 -0.82
CA PHE A 168 21.38 -6.60 -1.30
C PHE A 168 22.10 -7.95 -1.18
N ASP A 169 21.41 -8.92 -0.60
CA ASP A 169 21.80 -10.33 -0.55
C ASP A 169 20.72 -11.17 -1.22
N GLU A 170 21.06 -11.95 -2.24
CA GLU A 170 20.10 -12.82 -2.93
C GLU A 170 19.44 -13.85 -2.01
N ASN A 171 20.11 -14.21 -0.92
CA ASN A 171 19.61 -15.12 0.11
C ASN A 171 18.97 -14.41 1.29
N TYR A 172 18.60 -13.15 1.17
CA TYR A 172 18.13 -12.31 2.28
C TYR A 172 17.01 -12.95 3.12
N ARG A 173 16.20 -13.85 2.54
CA ARG A 173 15.11 -14.54 3.27
C ARG A 173 15.59 -15.64 4.20
N THR A 174 16.76 -16.20 3.97
CA THR A 174 17.32 -17.35 4.72
C THR A 174 18.66 -17.03 5.37
N ALA A 175 19.23 -15.88 5.07
CA ALA A 175 20.48 -15.43 5.66
C ALA A 175 20.35 -15.26 7.18
N THR A 176 21.41 -15.60 7.91
CA THR A 176 21.51 -15.46 9.37
C THR A 176 22.36 -14.26 9.80
N SER A 177 22.73 -13.42 8.84
CA SER A 177 23.49 -12.16 9.04
C SER A 177 23.30 -11.25 7.84
N GLY A 178 23.74 -10.00 7.96
CA GLY A 178 23.65 -8.98 6.93
C GLY A 178 22.47 -8.02 7.13
N ASP A 179 22.41 -6.98 6.31
CA ASP A 179 21.51 -5.84 6.54
C ASP A 179 20.03 -6.25 6.60
N PHE A 180 19.60 -7.17 5.73
CA PHE A 180 18.22 -7.67 5.75
C PHE A 180 17.89 -8.49 6.99
N PHE A 181 18.85 -9.32 7.44
CA PHE A 181 18.71 -10.07 8.69
C PHE A 181 18.65 -9.14 9.90
N ASP A 182 19.50 -8.12 9.93
CA ASP A 182 19.55 -7.15 11.02
C ASP A 182 18.22 -6.37 11.11
N VAL A 183 17.67 -5.90 10.00
CA VAL A 183 16.36 -5.23 9.97
C VAL A 183 15.25 -6.18 10.44
N ALA A 184 15.22 -7.41 9.93
CA ALA A 184 14.20 -8.38 10.31
C ALA A 184 14.22 -8.75 11.80
N ASN A 185 15.39 -8.72 12.43
CA ASN A 185 15.56 -9.06 13.85
C ASN A 185 15.58 -7.85 14.78
N GLY A 186 15.42 -6.64 14.25
CA GLY A 186 15.46 -5.41 15.06
C GLY A 186 16.81 -5.15 15.69
N THR A 187 17.89 -5.55 15.03
CA THR A 187 19.24 -5.23 15.50
C THR A 187 19.46 -3.71 15.39
N PRO A 188 20.09 -3.07 16.38
CA PRO A 188 20.31 -1.62 16.36
C PRO A 188 20.97 -1.16 15.07
N ALA A 189 20.59 0.03 14.60
CA ALA A 189 21.15 0.67 13.41
C ALA A 189 22.67 0.51 13.38
N ASN A 190 23.19 0.00 12.29
CA ASN A 190 24.63 -0.02 12.08
C ASN A 190 25.08 1.41 11.70
N PRO A 191 25.79 2.14 12.56
CA PRO A 191 26.18 3.51 12.28
C PRO A 191 27.15 3.61 11.10
N THR A 192 27.74 2.49 10.68
CA THR A 192 28.70 2.45 9.58
C THR A 192 28.00 2.36 8.22
N ASN A 193 26.88 1.66 8.12
CA ASN A 193 26.13 1.50 6.86
C ASN A 193 24.81 2.27 6.84
N GLY A 194 24.42 2.92 7.93
CA GLY A 194 23.23 3.76 8.02
C GLY A 194 21.90 2.97 8.00
N VAL A 195 21.92 1.65 8.21
CA VAL A 195 20.72 0.86 8.34
C VAL A 195 20.02 1.23 9.63
N CYS A 196 18.79 1.73 9.53
CA CYS A 196 17.91 2.03 10.65
C CYS A 196 17.05 0.81 10.96
N THR A 197 17.06 0.39 12.21
CA THR A 197 16.23 -0.71 12.73
C THR A 197 15.21 -0.18 13.72
#